data_318d8caae8e3817cf83ffb5c0a33143e
#
_entry.id   318d8caae8e3817cf83ffb5c0a33143e
#
_cell.length_a   1.000
_cell.length_b   1.000
_cell.length_c   1.000
_cell.angle_alpha   90.00
_cell.angle_beta   90.00
_cell.angle_gamma   90.00
#
_symmetry.space_group_name_H-M   'P 1'
#
loop_
_entity.id
_entity.type
_entity.pdbx_description
1 polymer ?
#
loop_
_entity_poly.entity_id
_entity_poly.type
_entity_poly.pdbx_seq_one_letter_code
_entity_poly.pdbx_strand_id
1 'polypeptide(L)'
;MPTHPEILGFGNEWYKPAFDAAEWGMLPSGNKIRIVSSPYFLATKFAAFEGRGQGDYMMSHDMEDIVAVLDGRQEIVEEVRNCDPKLRDYLQARLAVLVKDDRFLEALPGHMPGDAGSQARVPIIIQRLKVIALYQPRH
;
A
#
# COMPACT_ATOMS: atom_id res chain seq x y z
N MET A 1 11.98 -25.43 -2.30
CA MET A 1 10.55 -25.59 -2.59
C MET A 1 10.13 -24.57 -3.63
N PRO A 2 9.58 -25.01 -4.74
CA PRO A 2 9.11 -24.06 -5.71
C PRO A 2 7.95 -23.25 -5.14
N THR A 3 7.96 -21.97 -5.39
CA THR A 3 6.89 -21.10 -4.96
C THR A 3 5.77 -21.16 -5.98
N HIS A 4 4.64 -21.62 -5.55
CA HIS A 4 3.44 -21.69 -6.38
C HIS A 4 2.63 -20.42 -6.21
N PRO A 5 2.09 -19.84 -7.29
CA PRO A 5 1.26 -18.65 -7.17
C PRO A 5 0.07 -18.83 -6.21
N GLU A 6 -0.54 -20.00 -6.20
CA GLU A 6 -1.66 -20.27 -5.29
C GLU A 6 -1.25 -20.23 -3.83
N ILE A 7 -0.02 -20.61 -3.53
CA ILE A 7 0.50 -20.61 -2.16
C ILE A 7 0.89 -19.20 -1.74
N LEU A 8 1.40 -18.40 -2.69
CA LEU A 8 1.91 -17.07 -2.42
C LEU A 8 0.90 -15.95 -2.61
N GLY A 9 -0.37 -16.27 -2.54
CA GLY A 9 -1.38 -15.22 -2.65
C GLY A 9 -1.64 -14.79 -4.08
N PHE A 10 -1.99 -15.75 -4.90
CA PHE A 10 -2.52 -15.46 -6.23
C PHE A 10 -1.47 -14.94 -7.21
N GLY A 11 -0.25 -15.45 -7.12
CA GLY A 11 0.79 -15.06 -8.05
C GLY A 11 1.24 -13.62 -7.88
N ASN A 12 1.25 -13.14 -6.65
CA ASN A 12 1.64 -11.78 -6.34
C ASN A 12 3.07 -11.52 -6.78
N GLU A 13 3.22 -10.81 -7.89
CA GLU A 13 4.51 -10.53 -8.53
C GLU A 13 5.44 -9.69 -7.66
N TRP A 14 4.90 -9.03 -6.64
CA TRP A 14 5.68 -8.15 -5.76
C TRP A 14 6.24 -8.84 -4.53
N TYR A 15 5.85 -10.09 -4.25
CA TYR A 15 6.38 -10.79 -3.09
C TYR A 15 7.88 -10.97 -3.14
N LYS A 16 8.40 -11.46 -4.27
CA LYS A 16 9.84 -11.72 -4.38
C LYS A 16 10.64 -10.43 -4.33
N PRO A 17 10.32 -9.38 -5.13
CA PRO A 17 11.04 -8.11 -5.00
C PRO A 17 10.95 -7.51 -3.60
N ALA A 18 9.79 -7.60 -2.96
CA ALA A 18 9.62 -7.07 -1.60
C ALA A 18 10.51 -7.81 -0.61
N PHE A 19 10.55 -9.13 -0.70
CA PHE A 19 11.37 -9.96 0.17
C PHE A 19 12.86 -9.70 -0.07
N ASP A 20 13.28 -9.64 -1.33
CA ASP A 20 14.68 -9.43 -1.68
C ASP A 20 15.18 -8.04 -1.23
N ALA A 21 14.32 -7.04 -1.25
CA ALA A 21 14.66 -5.68 -0.84
C ALA A 21 14.50 -5.46 0.66
N ALA A 22 13.89 -6.41 1.39
CA ALA A 22 13.63 -6.25 2.82
C ALA A 22 14.92 -6.19 3.61
N GLU A 23 14.94 -5.31 4.61
CA GLU A 23 16.09 -5.16 5.50
C GLU A 23 15.92 -6.02 6.75
N TRP A 24 17.05 -6.43 7.32
CA TRP A 24 17.03 -7.13 8.60
C TRP A 24 16.76 -6.14 9.72
N GLY A 25 15.82 -6.48 10.59
CA GLY A 25 15.55 -5.75 11.82
C GLY A 25 15.62 -6.70 13.01
N MET A 26 15.66 -6.14 14.21
CA MET A 26 15.72 -6.95 15.43
C MET A 26 14.54 -6.58 16.32
N LEU A 27 13.82 -7.62 16.77
CA LEU A 27 12.75 -7.45 17.73
C LEU A 27 13.33 -7.28 19.14
N PRO A 28 12.56 -6.68 20.07
CA PRO A 28 13.00 -6.56 21.47
C PRO A 28 13.38 -7.90 22.10
N SER A 29 12.80 -9.00 21.58
CA SER A 29 13.14 -10.36 22.05
C SER A 29 14.53 -10.82 21.60
N GLY A 30 15.20 -10.07 20.72
CA GLY A 30 16.48 -10.46 20.13
C GLY A 30 16.37 -11.26 18.84
N ASN A 31 15.15 -11.61 18.44
CA ASN A 31 14.94 -12.32 17.18
C ASN A 31 15.08 -11.36 15.99
N LYS A 32 15.71 -11.87 14.92
CA LYS A 32 15.84 -11.10 13.68
C LYS A 32 14.65 -11.34 12.78
N ILE A 33 14.18 -10.27 12.12
CA ILE A 33 13.09 -10.35 11.15
C ILE A 33 13.47 -9.58 9.89
N ARG A 34 12.80 -9.92 8.79
CA ARG A 34 12.92 -9.16 7.54
C ARG A 34 11.83 -8.09 7.53
N ILE A 35 12.24 -6.84 7.32
CA ILE A 35 11.32 -5.71 7.32
C ILE A 35 11.14 -5.23 5.88
N VAL A 36 9.91 -5.35 5.37
CA VAL A 36 9.57 -4.92 4.02
C VAL A 36 9.34 -3.40 4.04
N SER A 37 9.91 -2.69 3.07
CA SER A 37 9.69 -1.25 2.96
C SER A 37 8.24 -0.94 2.61
N SER A 38 7.76 0.25 2.97
CA SER A 38 6.37 0.65 2.78
C SER A 38 5.93 0.62 1.31
N PRO A 39 6.73 1.11 0.33
CA PRO A 39 6.31 0.99 -1.06
C PRO A 39 6.09 -0.45 -1.52
N TYR A 40 6.99 -1.36 -1.17
CA TYR A 40 6.81 -2.77 -1.52
C TYR A 40 5.64 -3.40 -0.78
N PHE A 41 5.43 -3.03 0.48
CA PHE A 41 4.27 -3.50 1.25
C PHE A 41 2.98 -3.08 0.54
N LEU A 42 2.87 -1.83 0.11
CA LEU A 42 1.71 -1.34 -0.64
C LEU A 42 1.51 -2.15 -1.92
N ALA A 43 2.57 -2.41 -2.67
CA ALA A 43 2.47 -3.15 -3.93
C ALA A 43 1.94 -4.56 -3.70
N THR A 44 2.43 -5.25 -2.66
CA THR A 44 1.91 -6.60 -2.34
C THR A 44 0.44 -6.57 -1.96
N LYS A 45 0.02 -5.53 -1.23
CA LYS A 45 -1.39 -5.39 -0.83
C LYS A 45 -2.29 -5.06 -2.02
N PHE A 46 -1.84 -4.20 -2.93
CA PHE A 46 -2.61 -3.92 -4.14
C PHE A 46 -2.76 -5.17 -5.01
N ALA A 47 -1.69 -5.94 -5.20
CA ALA A 47 -1.76 -7.15 -5.99
C ALA A 47 -2.70 -8.18 -5.35
N ALA A 48 -2.64 -8.31 -4.01
CA ALA A 48 -3.55 -9.20 -3.29
C ALA A 48 -5.00 -8.73 -3.39
N PHE A 49 -5.23 -7.42 -3.31
CA PHE A 49 -6.57 -6.86 -3.44
C PHE A 49 -7.15 -7.15 -4.82
N GLU A 50 -6.36 -6.98 -5.87
CA GLU A 50 -6.80 -7.26 -7.23
C GLU A 50 -7.16 -8.73 -7.41
N GLY A 51 -6.44 -9.63 -6.72
CA GLY A 51 -6.69 -11.06 -6.82
C GLY A 51 -7.86 -11.55 -5.98
N ARG A 52 -8.14 -10.90 -4.84
CA ARG A 52 -9.15 -11.36 -3.87
C ARG A 52 -10.29 -10.41 -3.65
N GLY A 53 -9.99 -9.10 -3.62
CA GLY A 53 -10.98 -8.09 -3.26
C GLY A 53 -11.99 -7.79 -4.35
N GLN A 54 -11.60 -7.96 -5.58
CA GLN A 54 -12.46 -7.77 -6.76
C GLN A 54 -13.30 -6.50 -6.71
N GLY A 55 -12.68 -5.39 -6.24
CA GLY A 55 -13.35 -4.11 -6.16
C GLY A 55 -14.14 -3.86 -4.89
N ASP A 56 -14.08 -4.78 -3.93
CA ASP A 56 -14.77 -4.59 -2.64
C ASP A 56 -13.89 -3.74 -1.71
N TYR A 57 -13.99 -2.43 -1.84
CA TYR A 57 -13.17 -1.51 -1.05
C TYR A 57 -13.56 -1.48 0.42
N MET A 58 -14.79 -1.81 0.75
CA MET A 58 -15.29 -1.70 2.12
C MET A 58 -14.87 -2.86 3.01
N MET A 59 -14.92 -4.09 2.48
CA MET A 59 -14.69 -5.30 3.28
C MET A 59 -13.30 -5.89 3.13
N SER A 60 -12.47 -5.32 2.27
CA SER A 60 -11.15 -5.88 2.00
C SER A 60 -10.16 -5.56 3.11
N HIS A 61 -9.53 -6.60 3.70
CA HIS A 61 -8.45 -6.41 4.66
C HIS A 61 -7.20 -5.83 3.99
N ASP A 62 -6.99 -6.15 2.72
CA ASP A 62 -5.85 -5.58 1.98
C ASP A 62 -6.04 -4.06 1.83
N MET A 63 -7.27 -3.63 1.55
CA MET A 63 -7.56 -2.20 1.45
C MET A 63 -7.40 -1.51 2.81
N GLU A 64 -7.83 -2.16 3.88
CA GLU A 64 -7.65 -1.66 5.24
C GLU A 64 -6.15 -1.42 5.54
N ASP A 65 -5.30 -2.37 5.16
CA ASP A 65 -3.86 -2.25 5.36
C ASP A 65 -3.25 -1.13 4.52
N ILE A 66 -3.72 -0.95 3.29
CA ILE A 66 -3.27 0.14 2.42
C ILE A 66 -3.60 1.49 3.07
N VAL A 67 -4.84 1.65 3.53
CA VAL A 67 -5.28 2.88 4.19
C VAL A 67 -4.45 3.15 5.45
N ALA A 68 -4.17 2.10 6.23
CA ALA A 68 -3.38 2.24 7.45
C ALA A 68 -1.98 2.79 7.16
N VAL A 69 -1.34 2.35 6.10
CA VAL A 69 -0.02 2.86 5.70
C VAL A 69 -0.12 4.32 5.25
N LEU A 70 -1.11 4.63 4.43
CA LEU A 70 -1.31 6.00 3.93
C LEU A 70 -1.62 6.98 5.05
N ASP A 71 -2.32 6.54 6.08
CA ASP A 71 -2.65 7.37 7.25
C ASP A 71 -1.47 7.49 8.22
N GLY A 72 -0.87 6.37 8.56
CA GLY A 72 0.09 6.32 9.65
C GLY A 72 1.52 6.66 9.29
N ARG A 73 1.87 6.71 8.00
CA ARG A 73 3.25 6.91 7.59
C ARG A 73 3.39 8.21 6.79
N GLN A 74 3.83 9.25 7.49
CA GLN A 74 3.96 10.58 6.87
C GLN A 74 4.97 10.59 5.71
N GLU A 75 5.98 9.73 5.78
CA GLU A 75 7.05 9.66 4.79
C GLU A 75 6.67 8.91 3.53
N ILE A 76 5.45 8.37 3.45
CA ILE A 76 5.07 7.49 2.32
C ILE A 76 5.20 8.18 0.96
N VAL A 77 4.89 9.47 0.88
CA VAL A 77 5.00 10.22 -0.38
C VAL A 77 6.44 10.23 -0.88
N GLU A 78 7.38 10.57 0.00
CA GLU A 78 8.80 10.60 -0.36
C GLU A 78 9.34 9.21 -0.64
N GLU A 79 8.91 8.22 0.12
CA GLU A 79 9.34 6.84 -0.08
C GLU A 79 8.92 6.31 -1.45
N VAL A 80 7.71 6.62 -1.88
CA VAL A 80 7.24 6.20 -3.20
C VAL A 80 7.98 6.96 -4.30
N ARG A 81 8.23 8.26 -4.12
CA ARG A 81 8.99 9.05 -5.09
C ARG A 81 10.39 8.48 -5.32
N ASN A 82 11.01 7.98 -4.26
CA ASN A 82 12.41 7.56 -4.28
C ASN A 82 12.59 6.06 -4.45
N CYS A 83 11.53 5.28 -4.59
CA CYS A 83 11.64 3.84 -4.77
C CYS A 83 11.99 3.50 -6.22
N ASP A 84 12.19 2.20 -6.47
CA ASP A 84 12.47 1.69 -7.82
C ASP A 84 11.43 2.23 -8.82
N PRO A 85 11.85 2.75 -9.98
CA PRO A 85 10.90 3.31 -10.96
C PRO A 85 9.78 2.38 -11.38
N LYS A 86 10.05 1.09 -11.52
CA LYS A 86 9.03 0.12 -11.88
C LYS A 86 7.97 0.01 -10.78
N LEU A 87 8.41 -0.03 -9.53
CA LEU A 87 7.52 -0.05 -8.36
C LEU A 87 6.72 1.25 -8.28
N ARG A 88 7.40 2.38 -8.46
CA ARG A 88 6.73 3.68 -8.43
C ARG A 88 5.64 3.78 -9.48
N ASP A 89 5.93 3.36 -10.72
CA ASP A 89 4.94 3.40 -11.79
C ASP A 89 3.72 2.54 -11.48
N TYR A 90 3.95 1.35 -10.93
CA TYR A 90 2.86 0.47 -10.52
C TYR A 90 1.99 1.14 -9.45
N LEU A 91 2.62 1.68 -8.40
CA LEU A 91 1.89 2.33 -7.31
C LEU A 91 1.14 3.57 -7.78
N GLN A 92 1.77 4.38 -8.62
CA GLN A 92 1.11 5.57 -9.17
C GLN A 92 -0.16 5.19 -9.93
N ALA A 93 -0.10 4.15 -10.76
CA ALA A 93 -1.25 3.70 -11.52
C ALA A 93 -2.38 3.22 -10.60
N ARG A 94 -2.03 2.44 -9.56
CA ARG A 94 -3.04 1.93 -8.63
C ARG A 94 -3.66 3.05 -7.79
N LEU A 95 -2.83 3.96 -7.30
CA LEU A 95 -3.32 5.08 -6.48
C LEU A 95 -4.16 6.05 -7.31
N ALA A 96 -3.81 6.24 -8.58
CA ALA A 96 -4.60 7.08 -9.48
C ALA A 96 -6.01 6.50 -9.68
N VAL A 97 -6.12 5.18 -9.77
CA VAL A 97 -7.43 4.53 -9.86
C VAL A 97 -8.25 4.80 -8.61
N LEU A 98 -7.64 4.65 -7.42
CA LEU A 98 -8.35 4.86 -6.15
C LEU A 98 -8.88 6.28 -6.02
N VAL A 99 -8.07 7.28 -6.36
CA VAL A 99 -8.46 8.68 -6.14
C VAL A 99 -9.59 9.11 -7.06
N LYS A 100 -9.82 8.37 -8.13
CA LYS A 100 -10.89 8.65 -9.09
C LYS A 100 -12.11 7.76 -8.89
N ASP A 101 -12.05 6.79 -8.00
CA ASP A 101 -13.14 5.84 -7.79
C ASP A 101 -13.99 6.28 -6.60
N ASP A 102 -15.21 6.70 -6.88
CA ASP A 102 -16.14 7.17 -5.85
C ASP A 102 -16.42 6.10 -4.80
N ARG A 103 -16.41 4.82 -5.20
CA ARG A 103 -16.65 3.71 -4.27
C ARG A 103 -15.53 3.64 -3.22
N PHE A 104 -14.28 3.85 -3.65
CA PHE A 104 -13.17 3.91 -2.71
C PHE A 104 -13.31 5.12 -1.77
N LEU A 105 -13.61 6.28 -2.33
CA LEU A 105 -13.72 7.51 -1.53
C LEU A 105 -14.83 7.40 -0.49
N GLU A 106 -15.93 6.72 -0.82
CA GLU A 106 -17.01 6.46 0.12
C GLU A 106 -16.62 5.45 1.20
N ALA A 107 -15.80 4.46 0.83
CA ALA A 107 -15.37 3.43 1.77
C ALA A 107 -14.27 3.92 2.71
N LEU A 108 -13.50 4.92 2.30
CA LEU A 108 -12.32 5.38 3.04
C LEU A 108 -12.62 5.74 4.50
N PRO A 109 -13.66 6.55 4.82
CA PRO A 109 -13.94 6.83 6.23
C PRO A 109 -14.23 5.58 7.06
N GLY A 110 -14.78 4.53 6.45
CA GLY A 110 -15.07 3.27 7.13
C GLY A 110 -13.83 2.48 7.51
N HIS A 111 -12.68 2.77 6.88
CA HIS A 111 -11.41 2.14 7.23
C HIS A 111 -10.66 2.92 8.32
N MET A 112 -11.20 4.04 8.75
CA MET A 112 -10.61 4.86 9.79
C MET A 112 -11.38 4.67 11.11
N PRO A 113 -10.73 4.83 12.28
CA PRO A 113 -11.47 4.83 13.53
C PRO A 113 -12.59 5.88 13.51
N GLY A 114 -13.67 5.63 14.23
CA GLY A 114 -14.87 6.47 14.16
C GLY A 114 -14.78 7.78 14.93
N ASP A 115 -13.70 8.05 15.65
CA ASP A 115 -13.56 9.30 16.41
C ASP A 115 -13.31 10.49 15.47
N ALA A 116 -13.65 11.69 15.95
CA ALA A 116 -13.55 12.89 15.14
C ALA A 116 -12.12 13.18 14.68
N GLY A 117 -11.13 12.93 15.55
CA GLY A 117 -9.73 13.15 15.19
C GLY A 117 -9.27 12.29 14.03
N SER A 118 -9.65 11.00 14.05
CA SER A 118 -9.30 10.07 12.97
C SER A 118 -10.03 10.41 11.69
N GLN A 119 -11.32 10.74 11.77
CA GLN A 119 -12.09 11.12 10.59
C GLN A 119 -11.57 12.41 9.95
N ALA A 120 -11.01 13.32 10.75
CA ALA A 120 -10.41 14.55 10.23
C ALA A 120 -9.18 14.30 9.37
N ARG A 121 -8.55 13.11 9.48
CA ARG A 121 -7.39 12.75 8.65
C ARG A 121 -7.76 12.24 7.27
N VAL A 122 -9.04 11.96 6.99
CA VAL A 122 -9.46 11.48 5.67
C VAL A 122 -9.01 12.40 4.53
N PRO A 123 -9.21 13.73 4.62
CA PRO A 123 -8.71 14.63 3.57
C PRO A 123 -7.18 14.57 3.39
N ILE A 124 -6.44 14.32 4.48
CA ILE A 124 -4.98 14.20 4.43
C ILE A 124 -4.58 12.97 3.62
N ILE A 125 -5.26 11.86 3.84
CA ILE A 125 -5.01 10.62 3.09
C ILE A 125 -5.28 10.84 1.60
N ILE A 126 -6.40 11.48 1.28
CA ILE A 126 -6.75 11.80 -0.11
C ILE A 126 -5.68 12.68 -0.74
N GLN A 127 -5.18 13.68 0.01
CA GLN A 127 -4.13 14.57 -0.48
C GLN A 127 -2.85 13.79 -0.77
N ARG A 128 -2.46 12.87 0.11
CA ARG A 128 -1.28 12.02 -0.10
C ARG A 128 -1.43 11.17 -1.36
N LEU A 129 -2.62 10.58 -1.56
CA LEU A 129 -2.92 9.81 -2.78
C LEU A 129 -2.73 10.65 -4.03
N LYS A 130 -3.27 11.87 -4.04
CA LYS A 130 -3.17 12.78 -5.19
C LYS A 130 -1.73 13.17 -5.46
N VAL A 131 -0.98 13.48 -4.43
CA VAL A 131 0.43 13.90 -4.59
C VAL A 131 1.24 12.77 -5.21
N ILE A 132 1.06 11.54 -4.74
CA ILE A 132 1.77 10.39 -5.29
C ILE A 132 1.34 10.12 -6.73
N ALA A 133 0.03 10.09 -6.98
CA ALA A 133 -0.52 9.75 -8.29
C ALA A 133 -0.13 10.74 -9.37
N LEU A 134 0.04 12.01 -9.01
CA LEU A 134 0.37 13.08 -9.95
C LEU A 134 1.85 13.38 -10.05
N TYR A 135 2.69 12.71 -9.25
CA TYR A 135 4.13 12.94 -9.29
C TYR A 135 4.72 12.56 -10.64
N GLN A 136 5.51 13.46 -11.21
CA GLN A 136 6.22 13.21 -12.46
C GLN A 136 7.72 13.42 -12.21
N PRO A 137 8.52 12.36 -12.34
CA PRO A 137 9.97 12.51 -12.16
C PRO A 137 10.56 13.39 -13.26
N ARG A 138 11.50 14.22 -12.88
CA ARG A 138 12.24 15.01 -13.85
C ARG A 138 13.32 14.17 -14.48
N HIS A 139 13.51 14.37 -15.75
CA HIS A 139 14.57 13.74 -16.52
C HIS A 139 15.75 14.68 -16.68
#